data_5ec7abe4eeca024ed949421537cc3c10
#
_entry.id   5ec7abe4eeca024ed949421537cc3c10
#
_cell.length_a   1.000
_cell.length_b   1.000
_cell.length_c   1.000
_cell.angle_alpha   90.00
_cell.angle_beta   90.00
_cell.angle_gamma   90.00
#
_symmetry.space_group_name_H-M   'P 1'
#
loop_
_entity.id
_entity.type
_entity.pdbx_description
1 polymer ?
#
loop_
_entity_poly.entity_id
_entity_poly.type
_entity_poly.pdbx_seq_one_letter_code
_entity_poly.pdbx_strand_id
1 'polypeptide(L)'
;IDSRAEEEIKWLTQYYGDDVKKMFGHPICTGDTATKILWLKNHEPEVYEKTYKFLTGSSYLTAKLTGKYVIDQFLAKGSFRPLYNRDGTINKENCSLYCRPDQIAECAYSFEIAGTVTEEAAKESGLKKGTPVIVGTGDSTAEAISVGLVESGTVFFQYGSSMFYYYCVDRYVDDYVSANGNGSLKGGKEFTIPGTFCIGDGTNAAGTLTRWVRDTFYEEELKKERAGGENAYAVMAREAAEVEAGSEGLIILPYIYGERSPIQDAKASGMLFGLKGTHTRKQINRAALEAVGYSTLQH
;
A
#
# COMPACT_ATOMS: atom_id res chain seq x y z
N ILE A 1 -1.43 8.87 -6.72
CA ILE A 1 -2.67 8.07 -6.55
C ILE A 1 -3.70 8.64 -7.51
N ASP A 2 -4.25 7.80 -8.39
CA ASP A 2 -5.26 8.19 -9.37
C ASP A 2 -6.62 7.64 -8.93
N SER A 3 -7.57 8.52 -8.67
CA SER A 3 -8.92 8.21 -8.19
C SER A 3 -10.03 8.50 -9.20
N ARG A 4 -9.70 8.74 -10.48
CA ARG A 4 -10.68 9.13 -11.51
C ARG A 4 -11.71 8.06 -11.84
N ALA A 5 -11.41 6.77 -11.62
CA ALA A 5 -12.24 5.63 -12.04
C ALA A 5 -13.42 5.31 -11.08
N GLU A 6 -14.03 6.31 -10.43
CA GLU A 6 -15.15 6.08 -9.51
C GLU A 6 -16.41 5.56 -10.19
N GLU A 7 -16.69 6.01 -11.41
CA GLU A 7 -17.83 5.55 -12.20
C GLU A 7 -17.66 4.10 -12.65
N GLU A 8 -16.45 3.73 -13.09
CA GLU A 8 -16.09 2.37 -13.44
C GLU A 8 -16.17 1.43 -12.23
N ILE A 9 -15.77 1.88 -11.04
CA ILE A 9 -15.90 1.10 -9.81
C ILE A 9 -17.37 0.81 -9.52
N LYS A 10 -18.24 1.80 -9.60
CA LYS A 10 -19.68 1.63 -9.39
C LYS A 10 -20.27 0.67 -10.42
N TRP A 11 -19.93 0.86 -11.69
CA TRP A 11 -20.39 0.02 -12.77
C TRP A 11 -19.91 -1.44 -12.63
N LEU A 12 -18.62 -1.66 -12.34
CA LEU A 12 -18.06 -2.99 -12.13
C LEU A 12 -18.66 -3.69 -10.91
N THR A 13 -18.91 -2.95 -9.83
CA THR A 13 -19.57 -3.48 -8.63
C THR A 13 -20.97 -3.99 -8.94
N GLN A 14 -21.72 -3.26 -9.76
CA GLN A 14 -23.04 -3.70 -10.23
C GLN A 14 -22.94 -4.87 -11.22
N TYR A 15 -21.97 -4.82 -12.13
CA TYR A 15 -21.76 -5.85 -13.15
C TYR A 15 -21.42 -7.21 -12.55
N TYR A 16 -20.52 -7.25 -11.58
CA TYR A 16 -20.11 -8.49 -10.91
C TYR A 16 -21.03 -8.90 -9.76
N GLY A 17 -21.76 -7.96 -9.14
CA GLY A 17 -22.65 -8.27 -8.02
C GLY A 17 -21.96 -9.08 -6.93
N ASP A 18 -22.49 -10.25 -6.60
CA ASP A 18 -21.94 -11.15 -5.58
C ASP A 18 -20.58 -11.75 -5.94
N ASP A 19 -20.21 -11.75 -7.22
CA ASP A 19 -18.92 -12.26 -7.70
C ASP A 19 -17.74 -11.28 -7.49
N VAL A 20 -17.96 -10.03 -7.03
CA VAL A 20 -16.90 -9.05 -6.78
C VAL A 20 -15.77 -9.65 -5.95
N LYS A 21 -16.08 -10.33 -4.84
CA LYS A 21 -15.09 -10.94 -3.95
C LYS A 21 -14.29 -12.04 -4.65
N LYS A 22 -14.95 -12.86 -5.47
CA LYS A 22 -14.31 -13.92 -6.26
C LYS A 22 -13.33 -13.33 -7.29
N MET A 23 -13.74 -12.25 -7.97
CA MET A 23 -12.99 -11.62 -9.06
C MET A 23 -11.81 -10.78 -8.53
N PHE A 24 -12.03 -9.94 -7.53
CA PHE A 24 -11.03 -8.99 -7.01
C PHE A 24 -10.41 -9.40 -5.68
N GLY A 25 -11.06 -10.27 -4.90
CA GLY A 25 -10.63 -10.67 -3.55
C GLY A 25 -10.92 -9.63 -2.47
N HIS A 26 -11.50 -8.49 -2.84
CA HIS A 26 -11.88 -7.37 -1.96
C HIS A 26 -12.92 -6.49 -2.68
N PRO A 27 -13.60 -5.57 -2.00
CA PRO A 27 -14.41 -4.54 -2.65
C PRO A 27 -13.58 -3.74 -3.67
N ILE A 28 -14.12 -3.54 -4.87
CA ILE A 28 -13.41 -2.84 -5.95
C ILE A 28 -13.06 -1.42 -5.50
N CYS A 29 -11.84 -0.99 -5.75
CA CYS A 29 -11.35 0.31 -5.32
C CYS A 29 -10.45 0.98 -6.36
N THR A 30 -10.10 2.24 -6.12
CA THR A 30 -9.19 3.00 -6.99
C THR A 30 -7.75 2.46 -7.04
N GLY A 31 -7.42 1.50 -6.17
CA GLY A 31 -6.13 0.78 -6.19
C GLY A 31 -6.05 -0.28 -7.29
N ASP A 32 -7.19 -0.73 -7.82
CA ASP A 32 -7.24 -1.78 -8.83
C ASP A 32 -6.87 -1.25 -10.22
N THR A 33 -5.91 -1.87 -10.87
CA THR A 33 -5.45 -1.44 -12.19
C THR A 33 -6.51 -1.65 -13.26
N ALA A 34 -7.32 -2.70 -13.15
CA ALA A 34 -8.40 -3.00 -14.08
C ALA A 34 -9.41 -1.84 -14.21
N THR A 35 -9.74 -1.17 -13.09
CA THR A 35 -10.64 0.00 -13.10
C THR A 35 -10.03 1.17 -13.89
N LYS A 36 -8.73 1.40 -13.75
CA LYS A 36 -8.01 2.46 -14.44
C LYS A 36 -7.87 2.19 -15.94
N ILE A 37 -7.67 0.93 -16.31
CA ILE A 37 -7.66 0.52 -17.73
C ILE A 37 -9.04 0.75 -18.36
N LEU A 38 -10.11 0.39 -17.65
CA LEU A 38 -11.48 0.61 -18.11
C LEU A 38 -11.78 2.11 -18.23
N TRP A 39 -11.35 2.91 -17.25
CA TRP A 39 -11.47 4.37 -17.32
C TRP A 39 -10.78 4.93 -18.57
N LEU A 40 -9.54 4.51 -18.84
CA LEU A 40 -8.80 4.95 -20.03
C LEU A 40 -9.53 4.55 -21.32
N LYS A 41 -10.08 3.33 -21.37
CA LYS A 41 -10.86 2.84 -22.51
C LYS A 41 -12.11 3.70 -22.76
N ASN A 42 -12.80 4.14 -21.70
CA ASN A 42 -14.04 4.89 -21.81
C ASN A 42 -13.81 6.40 -22.07
N HIS A 43 -12.81 6.98 -21.44
CA HIS A 43 -12.63 8.45 -21.44
C HIS A 43 -11.52 8.92 -22.37
N GLU A 44 -10.54 8.06 -22.70
CA GLU A 44 -9.40 8.37 -23.56
C GLU A 44 -9.21 7.28 -24.64
N PRO A 45 -10.24 7.00 -25.47
CA PRO A 45 -10.22 5.85 -26.39
C PRO A 45 -9.06 5.91 -27.39
N GLU A 46 -8.67 7.08 -27.85
CA GLU A 46 -7.54 7.22 -28.78
C GLU A 46 -6.20 6.84 -28.12
N VAL A 47 -6.03 7.15 -26.84
CA VAL A 47 -4.84 6.75 -26.04
C VAL A 47 -4.88 5.26 -25.81
N TYR A 48 -6.06 4.73 -25.42
CA TYR A 48 -6.26 3.29 -25.21
C TYR A 48 -5.91 2.48 -26.47
N GLU A 49 -6.40 2.86 -27.64
CA GLU A 49 -6.15 2.15 -28.90
C GLU A 49 -4.67 2.14 -29.28
N LYS A 50 -3.94 3.24 -29.00
CA LYS A 50 -2.50 3.35 -29.21
C LYS A 50 -1.65 2.69 -28.13
N THR A 51 -2.26 2.29 -27.01
CA THR A 51 -1.53 1.67 -25.89
C THR A 51 -1.02 0.29 -26.29
N TYR A 52 0.28 0.11 -26.25
CA TYR A 52 0.95 -1.15 -26.53
C TYR A 52 0.92 -2.09 -25.33
N LYS A 53 1.25 -1.57 -24.12
CA LYS A 53 1.29 -2.35 -22.86
C LYS A 53 0.82 -1.52 -21.67
N PHE A 54 0.09 -2.16 -20.75
CA PHE A 54 -0.22 -1.65 -19.44
C PHE A 54 0.82 -2.21 -18.43
N LEU A 55 1.58 -1.33 -17.83
CA LEU A 55 2.73 -1.69 -16.98
C LEU A 55 2.66 -0.98 -15.62
N THR A 56 3.27 -1.59 -14.61
CA THR A 56 3.63 -0.89 -13.37
C THR A 56 4.92 -0.08 -13.58
N GLY A 57 5.28 0.78 -12.62
CA GLY A 57 6.56 1.51 -12.67
C GLY A 57 7.77 0.59 -12.75
N SER A 58 7.80 -0.49 -11.93
CA SER A 58 8.86 -1.50 -11.97
C SER A 58 8.92 -2.23 -13.31
N SER A 59 7.77 -2.69 -13.82
CA SER A 59 7.68 -3.35 -15.14
C SER A 59 8.12 -2.45 -16.28
N TYR A 60 7.80 -1.16 -16.19
CA TYR A 60 8.24 -0.18 -17.19
C TYR A 60 9.77 -0.01 -17.20
N LEU A 61 10.39 0.11 -16.01
CA LEU A 61 11.85 0.19 -15.90
C LEU A 61 12.51 -1.06 -16.43
N THR A 62 12.00 -2.25 -16.09
CA THR A 62 12.50 -3.52 -16.62
C THR A 62 12.37 -3.57 -18.14
N ALA A 63 11.24 -3.14 -18.70
CA ALA A 63 11.04 -3.08 -20.15
C ALA A 63 12.01 -2.11 -20.83
N LYS A 64 12.24 -0.93 -20.26
CA LYS A 64 13.21 0.06 -20.78
C LYS A 64 14.64 -0.48 -20.75
N LEU A 65 15.02 -1.21 -19.73
CA LEU A 65 16.37 -1.76 -19.59
C LEU A 65 16.63 -2.98 -20.47
N THR A 66 15.63 -3.84 -20.69
CA THR A 66 15.80 -5.18 -21.28
C THR A 66 15.02 -5.43 -22.56
N GLY A 67 14.02 -4.58 -22.88
CA GLY A 67 13.04 -4.85 -23.92
C GLY A 67 12.01 -5.91 -23.60
N LYS A 68 11.99 -6.46 -22.35
CA LYS A 68 11.06 -7.50 -21.92
C LYS A 68 9.92 -6.93 -21.10
N TYR A 69 8.69 -7.34 -21.41
CA TYR A 69 7.46 -6.89 -20.76
C TYR A 69 7.01 -7.93 -19.75
N VAL A 70 7.47 -7.79 -18.52
CA VAL A 70 7.19 -8.71 -17.41
C VAL A 70 6.63 -7.97 -16.20
N ILE A 71 5.85 -8.66 -15.40
CA ILE A 71 5.29 -8.17 -14.14
C ILE A 71 5.50 -9.24 -13.07
N ASP A 72 5.78 -8.83 -11.84
CA ASP A 72 5.89 -9.79 -10.75
C ASP A 72 4.50 -10.32 -10.32
N GLN A 73 4.50 -11.53 -9.82
CA GLN A 73 3.27 -12.26 -9.46
C GLN A 73 2.48 -11.57 -8.34
N PHE A 74 3.13 -10.88 -7.41
CA PHE A 74 2.45 -10.16 -6.33
C PHE A 74 1.55 -9.05 -6.88
N LEU A 75 2.07 -8.27 -7.83
CA LEU A 75 1.30 -7.21 -8.50
C LEU A 75 0.31 -7.78 -9.51
N ALA A 76 0.70 -8.79 -10.30
CA ALA A 76 -0.17 -9.43 -11.28
C ALA A 76 -1.41 -10.04 -10.62
N LYS A 77 -1.21 -10.84 -9.58
CA LYS A 77 -2.30 -11.52 -8.85
C LYS A 77 -2.95 -10.65 -7.76
N GLY A 78 -2.41 -9.48 -7.49
CA GLY A 78 -2.94 -8.49 -6.57
C GLY A 78 -3.66 -7.35 -7.29
N SER A 79 -2.92 -6.33 -7.69
CA SER A 79 -3.45 -5.07 -8.23
C SER A 79 -4.01 -5.18 -9.64
N PHE A 80 -3.61 -6.20 -10.42
CA PHE A 80 -4.10 -6.46 -11.78
C PHE A 80 -5.25 -7.48 -11.84
N ARG A 81 -5.84 -7.85 -10.70
CA ARG A 81 -7.07 -8.65 -10.75
C ARG A 81 -8.18 -7.90 -11.51
N PRO A 82 -8.99 -8.61 -12.29
CA PRO A 82 -9.06 -10.05 -12.55
C PRO A 82 -8.31 -10.50 -13.83
N LEU A 83 -7.29 -9.75 -14.28
CA LEU A 83 -6.62 -9.96 -15.58
C LEU A 83 -5.68 -11.17 -15.60
N TYR A 84 -5.30 -11.69 -14.43
CA TYR A 84 -4.49 -12.90 -14.30
C TYR A 84 -5.22 -13.99 -13.54
N ASN A 85 -4.97 -15.24 -13.93
CA ASN A 85 -5.36 -16.43 -13.20
C ASN A 85 -4.48 -16.64 -11.95
N ARG A 86 -4.89 -17.52 -11.04
CA ARG A 86 -4.11 -17.85 -9.84
C ARG A 86 -2.73 -18.44 -10.16
N ASP A 87 -2.56 -19.10 -11.28
CA ASP A 87 -1.28 -19.66 -11.75
C ASP A 87 -0.36 -18.62 -12.42
N GLY A 88 -0.80 -17.37 -12.54
CA GLY A 88 -0.05 -16.28 -13.19
C GLY A 88 -0.25 -16.19 -14.69
N THR A 89 -1.01 -17.08 -15.31
CA THR A 89 -1.36 -16.95 -16.73
C THR A 89 -2.37 -15.82 -16.95
N ILE A 90 -2.33 -15.22 -18.14
CA ILE A 90 -3.26 -14.14 -18.51
C ILE A 90 -4.67 -14.73 -18.66
N ASN A 91 -5.65 -14.18 -17.95
CA ASN A 91 -7.04 -14.55 -18.09
C ASN A 91 -7.66 -13.83 -19.31
N LYS A 92 -7.64 -14.52 -20.45
CA LYS A 92 -8.11 -13.96 -21.72
C LYS A 92 -9.60 -13.60 -21.72
N GLU A 93 -10.43 -14.34 -21.00
CA GLU A 93 -11.86 -14.08 -20.88
C GLU A 93 -12.09 -12.77 -20.12
N ASN A 94 -11.51 -12.64 -18.93
CA ASN A 94 -11.64 -11.42 -18.15
C ASN A 94 -11.00 -10.21 -18.83
N CYS A 95 -9.86 -10.39 -19.52
CA CYS A 95 -9.22 -9.32 -20.26
C CYS A 95 -10.16 -8.67 -21.27
N SER A 96 -11.05 -9.41 -21.93
CA SER A 96 -11.92 -8.90 -22.99
C SER A 96 -12.76 -7.69 -22.56
N LEU A 97 -13.11 -7.59 -21.28
CA LEU A 97 -13.83 -6.45 -20.73
C LEU A 97 -12.96 -5.19 -20.67
N TYR A 98 -11.71 -5.34 -20.34
CA TYR A 98 -10.79 -4.23 -20.00
C TYR A 98 -9.83 -3.87 -21.12
N CYS A 99 -9.15 -4.87 -21.69
CA CYS A 99 -8.07 -4.69 -22.64
C CYS A 99 -7.88 -5.92 -23.52
N ARG A 100 -7.01 -5.80 -24.52
CA ARG A 100 -6.55 -6.97 -25.27
C ARG A 100 -5.53 -7.76 -24.43
N PRO A 101 -5.54 -9.10 -24.47
CA PRO A 101 -4.57 -9.93 -23.73
C PRO A 101 -3.10 -9.59 -24.06
N ASP A 102 -2.81 -9.18 -25.29
CA ASP A 102 -1.48 -8.77 -25.72
C ASP A 102 -1.00 -7.43 -25.10
N GLN A 103 -1.91 -6.64 -24.54
CA GLN A 103 -1.55 -5.40 -23.81
C GLN A 103 -1.09 -5.67 -22.36
N ILE A 104 -1.19 -6.90 -21.86
CA ILE A 104 -0.78 -7.30 -20.51
C ILE A 104 0.62 -7.93 -20.57
N ALA A 105 1.43 -7.71 -19.52
CA ALA A 105 2.77 -8.27 -19.39
C ALA A 105 2.73 -9.74 -18.97
N GLU A 106 3.79 -10.50 -19.26
CA GLU A 106 3.95 -11.88 -18.75
C GLU A 106 4.27 -11.87 -17.26
N CYS A 107 3.67 -12.79 -16.50
CA CYS A 107 3.88 -12.92 -15.06
C CYS A 107 5.12 -13.78 -14.79
N ALA A 108 5.98 -13.33 -13.85
CA ALA A 108 7.16 -14.05 -13.41
C ALA A 108 7.44 -13.76 -11.92
N TYR A 109 8.38 -14.50 -11.30
CA TYR A 109 8.80 -14.17 -9.94
C TYR A 109 9.68 -12.92 -9.90
N SER A 110 9.58 -12.11 -8.88
CA SER A 110 10.29 -10.82 -8.77
C SER A 110 11.82 -10.95 -8.86
N PHE A 111 12.39 -12.07 -8.40
CA PHE A 111 13.82 -12.36 -8.40
C PHE A 111 14.33 -13.03 -9.68
N GLU A 112 13.44 -13.46 -10.56
CA GLU A 112 13.85 -14.04 -11.85
C GLU A 112 14.52 -12.99 -12.74
N ILE A 113 15.47 -13.42 -13.54
CA ILE A 113 16.13 -12.55 -14.51
C ILE A 113 15.20 -12.34 -15.70
N ALA A 114 14.67 -11.13 -15.84
CA ALA A 114 13.84 -10.72 -16.97
C ALA A 114 14.63 -10.62 -18.28
N GLY A 115 15.89 -10.22 -18.18
CA GLY A 115 16.79 -10.03 -19.30
C GLY A 115 18.09 -9.36 -18.88
N THR A 116 18.79 -8.78 -19.85
CA THR A 116 20.01 -8.01 -19.60
C THR A 116 19.90 -6.61 -20.18
N VAL A 117 20.65 -5.67 -19.62
CA VAL A 117 20.72 -4.30 -20.11
C VAL A 117 21.13 -4.29 -21.60
N THR A 118 20.26 -3.74 -22.45
CA THR A 118 20.50 -3.61 -23.89
C THR A 118 21.56 -2.54 -24.20
N GLU A 119 21.99 -2.47 -25.43
CA GLU A 119 22.94 -1.43 -25.84
C GLU A 119 22.34 -0.03 -25.76
N GLU A 120 21.08 0.12 -26.16
CA GLU A 120 20.32 1.37 -26.08
C GLU A 120 20.17 1.82 -24.62
N ALA A 121 19.73 0.90 -23.77
CA ALA A 121 19.56 1.19 -22.35
C ALA A 121 20.90 1.54 -21.66
N ALA A 122 21.99 0.90 -22.05
CA ALA A 122 23.34 1.23 -21.55
C ALA A 122 23.76 2.67 -21.92
N LYS A 123 23.46 3.11 -23.15
CA LYS A 123 23.76 4.48 -23.58
C LYS A 123 22.92 5.53 -22.85
N GLU A 124 21.65 5.23 -22.59
CA GLU A 124 20.73 6.17 -21.90
C GLU A 124 20.99 6.25 -20.39
N SER A 125 21.28 5.11 -19.75
CA SER A 125 21.35 5.01 -18.29
C SER A 125 22.77 5.07 -17.71
N GLY A 126 23.79 4.85 -18.53
CA GLY A 126 25.17 4.64 -18.06
C GLY A 126 25.46 3.27 -17.44
N LEU A 127 24.48 2.38 -17.40
CA LEU A 127 24.67 1.01 -16.92
C LEU A 127 25.49 0.19 -17.92
N LYS A 128 26.24 -0.80 -17.42
CA LYS A 128 27.02 -1.69 -18.29
C LYS A 128 26.08 -2.61 -19.10
N LYS A 129 26.24 -2.62 -20.46
CA LYS A 129 25.56 -3.58 -21.34
C LYS A 129 25.75 -5.00 -20.84
N GLY A 130 24.69 -5.81 -20.87
CA GLY A 130 24.73 -7.20 -20.44
C GLY A 130 24.55 -7.42 -18.94
N THR A 131 24.43 -6.35 -18.13
CA THR A 131 24.10 -6.51 -16.70
C THR A 131 22.74 -7.19 -16.55
N PRO A 132 22.62 -8.27 -15.76
CA PRO A 132 21.34 -8.92 -15.50
C PRO A 132 20.36 -7.96 -14.81
N VAL A 133 19.10 -8.01 -15.24
CA VAL A 133 17.99 -7.23 -14.67
C VAL A 133 16.92 -8.19 -14.22
N ILE A 134 16.55 -8.13 -12.95
CA ILE A 134 15.46 -8.93 -12.39
C ILE A 134 14.09 -8.32 -12.75
N VAL A 135 13.03 -9.10 -12.61
CA VAL A 135 11.65 -8.66 -12.82
C VAL A 135 11.31 -7.48 -11.90
N GLY A 136 11.78 -7.54 -10.65
CA GLY A 136 11.48 -6.53 -9.64
C GLY A 136 10.06 -6.65 -9.10
N THR A 137 9.67 -5.76 -8.19
CA THR A 137 8.33 -5.77 -7.57
C THR A 137 7.89 -4.34 -7.20
N GLY A 138 6.76 -4.20 -6.51
CA GLY A 138 6.29 -2.93 -5.97
C GLY A 138 7.14 -2.44 -4.79
N ASP A 139 7.03 -1.15 -4.48
CA ASP A 139 7.75 -0.45 -3.42
C ASP A 139 7.57 -1.12 -2.04
N SER A 140 6.33 -1.30 -1.60
CA SER A 140 6.02 -1.88 -0.30
C SER A 140 6.52 -3.32 -0.12
N THR A 141 6.52 -4.09 -1.20
CA THR A 141 7.04 -5.47 -1.20
C THR A 141 8.56 -5.47 -1.15
N ALA A 142 9.21 -4.59 -1.91
CA ALA A 142 10.66 -4.43 -1.89
C ALA A 142 11.15 -3.97 -0.50
N GLU A 143 10.45 -3.02 0.12
CA GLU A 143 10.73 -2.59 1.50
C GLU A 143 10.61 -3.75 2.50
N ALA A 144 9.53 -4.53 2.43
CA ALA A 144 9.31 -5.68 3.31
C ALA A 144 10.42 -6.73 3.17
N ILE A 145 10.83 -7.07 1.95
CA ILE A 145 11.94 -8.00 1.71
C ILE A 145 13.26 -7.44 2.23
N SER A 146 13.51 -6.13 2.06
CA SER A 146 14.77 -5.50 2.46
C SER A 146 15.03 -5.59 3.97
N VAL A 147 14.00 -5.74 4.77
CA VAL A 147 14.08 -5.92 6.23
C VAL A 147 13.84 -7.36 6.68
N GLY A 148 13.81 -8.32 5.74
CA GLY A 148 13.79 -9.75 6.04
C GLY A 148 12.41 -10.40 6.11
N LEU A 149 11.36 -9.82 5.53
CA LEU A 149 10.06 -10.50 5.43
C LEU A 149 10.13 -11.60 4.35
N VAL A 150 10.72 -12.74 4.69
CA VAL A 150 10.96 -13.86 3.75
C VAL A 150 10.45 -15.20 4.27
N GLU A 151 9.98 -15.28 5.52
CA GLU A 151 9.56 -16.51 6.18
C GLU A 151 8.16 -16.40 6.76
N SER A 152 7.41 -17.52 6.67
CA SER A 152 6.11 -17.63 7.32
C SER A 152 6.21 -17.44 8.84
N GLY A 153 5.22 -16.75 9.42
CA GLY A 153 5.20 -16.41 10.84
C GLY A 153 5.87 -15.08 11.18
N THR A 154 6.44 -14.39 10.19
CA THR A 154 7.03 -13.06 10.40
C THR A 154 6.05 -11.96 10.00
N VAL A 155 6.18 -10.80 10.65
CA VAL A 155 5.38 -9.61 10.36
C VAL A 155 6.30 -8.41 10.13
N PHE A 156 5.94 -7.61 9.14
CA PHE A 156 6.58 -6.34 8.81
C PHE A 156 5.60 -5.21 9.09
N PHE A 157 6.03 -4.20 9.84
CA PHE A 157 5.29 -2.96 10.05
C PHE A 157 6.06 -1.78 9.44
N GLN A 158 5.39 -0.99 8.63
CA GLN A 158 5.91 0.28 8.15
C GLN A 158 5.18 1.44 8.83
N TYR A 159 5.93 2.26 9.57
CA TYR A 159 5.45 3.48 10.18
C TYR A 159 5.91 4.68 9.34
N GLY A 160 5.12 5.02 8.34
CA GLY A 160 5.27 6.21 7.51
C GLY A 160 4.26 7.30 7.89
N SER A 161 3.75 8.03 6.91
CA SER A 161 2.61 8.95 7.10
C SER A 161 1.36 8.21 7.60
N SER A 162 1.10 7.03 7.05
CA SER A 162 0.18 6.00 7.53
C SER A 162 0.99 4.84 8.13
N MET A 163 0.33 3.86 8.75
CA MET A 163 0.94 2.59 9.09
C MET A 163 0.33 1.52 8.22
N PHE A 164 1.16 0.60 7.71
CA PHE A 164 0.70 -0.65 7.14
C PHE A 164 1.57 -1.81 7.61
N TYR A 165 1.04 -3.02 7.47
CA TYR A 165 1.77 -4.23 7.79
C TYR A 165 1.57 -5.31 6.72
N TYR A 166 2.56 -6.20 6.64
CA TYR A 166 2.44 -7.49 5.99
C TYR A 166 2.77 -8.61 6.97
N TYR A 167 1.88 -9.57 7.09
CA TYR A 167 2.10 -10.81 7.81
C TYR A 167 2.31 -11.93 6.76
N CYS A 168 3.49 -12.54 6.80
CA CYS A 168 3.86 -13.63 5.91
C CYS A 168 3.30 -14.95 6.45
N VAL A 169 2.60 -15.70 5.60
CA VAL A 169 1.97 -16.99 5.95
C VAL A 169 2.32 -18.05 4.89
N ASP A 170 2.19 -19.32 5.25
CA ASP A 170 2.51 -20.48 4.39
C ASP A 170 1.33 -21.02 3.59
N ARG A 171 0.17 -20.39 3.68
CA ARG A 171 -1.04 -20.81 2.99
C ARG A 171 -1.86 -19.62 2.52
N TYR A 172 -2.62 -19.84 1.47
CA TYR A 172 -3.62 -18.87 1.01
C TYR A 172 -4.76 -18.77 2.05
N VAL A 173 -5.12 -17.55 2.38
CA VAL A 173 -6.22 -17.23 3.30
C VAL A 173 -7.27 -16.44 2.54
N ASP A 174 -8.41 -17.06 2.25
CA ASP A 174 -9.52 -16.43 1.50
C ASP A 174 -10.25 -15.37 2.32
N ASP A 175 -10.42 -15.62 3.61
CA ASP A 175 -11.17 -14.79 4.54
C ASP A 175 -10.40 -14.62 5.84
N TYR A 176 -9.66 -13.52 5.94
CA TYR A 176 -9.20 -13.06 7.23
C TYR A 176 -10.24 -12.05 7.76
N VAL A 177 -11.01 -12.50 8.75
CA VAL A 177 -11.91 -11.61 9.51
C VAL A 177 -11.10 -11.13 10.70
N SER A 178 -11.01 -9.81 10.91
CA SER A 178 -10.39 -9.27 12.11
C SER A 178 -11.07 -9.87 13.35
N ALA A 179 -10.34 -10.03 14.43
CA ALA A 179 -10.84 -10.64 15.67
C ALA A 179 -12.15 -10.04 16.20
N ASN A 180 -12.49 -8.83 15.77
CA ASN A 180 -13.71 -8.12 16.17
C ASN A 180 -14.88 -8.28 15.17
N GLY A 181 -14.76 -9.10 14.13
CA GLY A 181 -15.85 -9.38 13.17
C GLY A 181 -16.24 -8.24 12.24
N ASN A 182 -15.67 -7.07 12.39
CA ASN A 182 -16.08 -5.83 11.72
C ASN A 182 -15.11 -5.33 10.64
N GLY A 183 -14.33 -6.20 10.05
CA GLY A 183 -13.47 -5.83 8.94
C GLY A 183 -12.98 -7.06 8.22
N SER A 184 -13.24 -7.15 6.93
CA SER A 184 -12.58 -8.10 6.07
C SER A 184 -11.21 -7.54 5.76
N LEU A 185 -10.17 -8.07 6.39
CA LEU A 185 -8.81 -7.87 5.89
C LEU A 185 -8.74 -8.49 4.50
N LYS A 186 -8.03 -7.83 3.61
CA LYS A 186 -7.82 -8.33 2.23
C LYS A 186 -7.26 -9.74 2.31
N GLY A 187 -7.91 -10.70 1.68
CA GLY A 187 -7.46 -12.10 1.63
C GLY A 187 -6.00 -12.21 1.23
N GLY A 188 -5.35 -13.25 1.70
CA GLY A 188 -3.93 -13.47 1.47
C GLY A 188 -3.59 -13.41 -0.02
N LYS A 189 -2.54 -12.68 -0.35
CA LYS A 189 -1.97 -12.63 -1.70
C LYS A 189 -0.75 -13.51 -1.73
N GLU A 190 -0.52 -14.20 -2.85
CA GLU A 190 0.78 -14.83 -3.05
C GLU A 190 1.87 -13.76 -2.95
N PHE A 191 2.81 -14.02 -2.04
CA PHE A 191 3.90 -13.09 -1.83
C PHE A 191 5.00 -13.33 -2.87
N THR A 192 5.99 -12.49 -2.89
CA THR A 192 7.06 -12.57 -3.89
C THR A 192 8.03 -13.73 -3.65
N ILE A 193 8.03 -14.32 -2.45
CA ILE A 193 8.79 -15.53 -2.14
C ILE A 193 7.91 -16.76 -2.43
N PRO A 194 8.37 -17.71 -3.26
CA PRO A 194 7.59 -18.88 -3.63
C PRO A 194 7.06 -19.67 -2.44
N GLY A 195 5.78 -20.07 -2.50
CA GLY A 195 5.13 -20.83 -1.43
C GLY A 195 4.74 -20.00 -0.21
N THR A 196 4.96 -18.70 -0.23
CA THR A 196 4.50 -17.80 0.82
C THR A 196 3.38 -16.89 0.35
N PHE A 197 2.57 -16.43 1.29
CA PHE A 197 1.47 -15.50 1.06
C PHE A 197 1.58 -14.37 2.07
N CYS A 198 0.99 -13.23 1.79
CA CYS A 198 0.92 -12.15 2.77
C CYS A 198 -0.51 -11.68 2.98
N ILE A 199 -0.81 -11.40 4.23
CA ILE A 199 -1.99 -10.69 4.67
C ILE A 199 -1.52 -9.30 5.06
N GLY A 200 -2.22 -8.25 4.63
CA GLY A 200 -1.80 -6.92 5.00
C GLY A 200 -2.92 -5.90 4.94
N ASP A 201 -2.82 -4.95 5.83
CA ASP A 201 -3.68 -3.78 5.91
C ASP A 201 -2.96 -2.67 6.70
N GLY A 202 -3.69 -1.66 7.18
CA GLY A 202 -3.12 -0.62 8.01
C GLY A 202 -4.05 0.55 8.25
N THR A 203 -3.56 1.53 8.99
CA THR A 203 -4.30 2.74 9.36
C THR A 203 -3.93 3.93 8.47
N ASN A 204 -4.81 4.93 8.38
CA ASN A 204 -4.56 6.14 7.60
C ASN A 204 -3.63 7.13 8.30
N ALA A 205 -3.51 7.06 9.62
CA ALA A 205 -2.75 8.04 10.39
C ALA A 205 -1.76 7.40 11.37
N ALA A 206 -0.48 7.61 11.12
CA ALA A 206 0.62 7.31 12.02
C ALA A 206 1.53 8.55 12.13
N GLY A 207 2.51 8.71 11.25
CA GLY A 207 3.34 9.92 11.20
C GLY A 207 2.56 11.20 10.87
N THR A 208 1.41 11.10 10.17
CA THR A 208 0.52 12.25 9.97
C THR A 208 -0.11 12.74 11.26
N LEU A 209 -0.44 11.84 12.20
CA LEU A 209 -0.95 12.23 13.53
C LEU A 209 0.14 12.96 14.33
N THR A 210 1.35 12.40 14.37
CA THR A 210 2.46 13.06 15.09
C THR A 210 2.85 14.39 14.46
N ARG A 211 2.76 14.50 13.13
CA ARG A 211 2.94 15.76 12.41
C ARG A 211 1.88 16.78 12.78
N TRP A 212 0.61 16.37 12.83
CA TRP A 212 -0.48 17.24 13.26
C TRP A 212 -0.25 17.77 14.69
N VAL A 213 0.16 16.89 15.62
CA VAL A 213 0.51 17.32 16.99
C VAL A 213 1.66 18.35 16.98
N ARG A 214 2.72 18.09 16.18
CA ARG A 214 3.82 19.02 16.04
C ARG A 214 3.36 20.38 15.51
N ASP A 215 2.63 20.37 14.42
CA ASP A 215 2.23 21.61 13.74
C ASP A 215 1.22 22.42 14.55
N THR A 216 0.46 21.77 15.45
CA THR A 216 -0.57 22.40 16.29
C THR A 216 -0.03 22.86 17.64
N PHE A 217 0.83 22.07 18.29
CA PHE A 217 1.23 22.31 19.69
C PHE A 217 2.71 22.61 19.88
N TYR A 218 3.54 22.50 18.83
CA TYR A 218 4.99 22.69 18.86
C TYR A 218 5.47 23.68 17.78
N GLU A 219 4.65 24.67 17.48
CA GLU A 219 4.96 25.66 16.42
C GLU A 219 6.25 26.43 16.71
N GLU A 220 6.50 26.79 17.98
CA GLU A 220 7.71 27.52 18.37
C GLU A 220 8.97 26.67 18.20
N GLU A 221 8.90 25.38 18.55
CA GLU A 221 9.99 24.43 18.32
C GLU A 221 10.27 24.24 16.83
N LEU A 222 9.22 24.20 16.02
CA LEU A 222 9.35 24.11 14.56
C LEU A 222 9.98 25.38 13.96
N LYS A 223 9.67 26.57 14.50
CA LYS A 223 10.32 27.82 14.10
C LYS A 223 11.82 27.81 14.47
N LYS A 224 12.17 27.33 15.67
CA LYS A 224 13.56 27.18 16.11
C LYS A 224 14.33 26.21 15.23
N GLU A 225 13.76 25.06 14.91
CA GLU A 225 14.36 24.08 13.98
C GLU A 225 14.65 24.70 12.61
N ARG A 226 13.69 25.44 12.03
CA ARG A 226 13.87 26.14 10.75
C ARG A 226 14.97 27.22 10.79
N ALA A 227 15.25 27.74 11.97
CA ALA A 227 16.35 28.68 12.21
C ALA A 227 17.69 28.00 12.50
N GLY A 228 17.79 26.67 12.34
CA GLY A 228 19.00 25.89 12.59
C GLY A 228 19.15 25.39 14.03
N GLY A 229 18.10 25.47 14.85
CA GLY A 229 18.06 24.92 16.20
C GLY A 229 17.72 23.43 16.27
N GLU A 230 17.39 22.98 17.49
CA GLU A 230 17.05 21.58 17.74
C GLU A 230 15.81 21.14 16.95
N ASN A 231 15.84 19.89 16.46
CA ASN A 231 14.72 19.30 15.75
C ASN A 231 13.47 19.19 16.63
N ALA A 232 12.31 19.66 16.14
CA ALA A 232 11.06 19.70 16.90
C ALA A 232 10.61 18.30 17.36
N TYR A 233 10.80 17.26 16.57
CA TYR A 233 10.47 15.89 16.98
C TYR A 233 11.39 15.37 18.10
N ALA A 234 12.64 15.82 18.19
CA ALA A 234 13.52 15.47 19.31
C ALA A 234 13.00 16.06 20.63
N VAL A 235 12.52 17.31 20.59
CA VAL A 235 11.86 17.94 21.74
C VAL A 235 10.59 17.19 22.12
N MET A 236 9.74 16.87 21.13
CA MET A 236 8.51 16.11 21.32
C MET A 236 8.78 14.74 21.97
N ALA A 237 9.78 14.01 21.47
CA ALA A 237 10.14 12.69 22.02
C ALA A 237 10.58 12.78 23.49
N ARG A 238 11.39 13.78 23.82
CA ARG A 238 11.86 14.01 25.19
C ARG A 238 10.69 14.38 26.12
N GLU A 239 9.80 15.27 25.71
CA GLU A 239 8.62 15.64 26.50
C GLU A 239 7.63 14.47 26.66
N ALA A 240 7.42 13.65 25.64
CA ALA A 240 6.58 12.46 25.74
C ALA A 240 7.15 11.41 26.70
N ALA A 241 8.49 11.31 26.80
CA ALA A 241 9.15 10.38 27.72
C ALA A 241 8.97 10.76 29.21
N GLU A 242 8.63 12.01 29.50
CA GLU A 242 8.36 12.47 30.86
C GLU A 242 6.92 12.08 31.33
N VAL A 243 6.04 11.67 30.41
CA VAL A 243 4.67 11.29 30.72
C VAL A 243 4.58 9.77 30.85
N GLU A 244 3.98 9.30 31.93
CA GLU A 244 3.78 7.88 32.16
C GLU A 244 2.88 7.23 31.10
N ALA A 245 3.06 5.93 30.87
CA ALA A 245 2.24 5.16 29.95
C ALA A 245 0.75 5.23 30.36
N GLY A 246 -0.12 5.37 29.35
CA GLY A 246 -1.54 5.64 29.55
C GLY A 246 -1.90 7.14 29.59
N SER A 247 -0.93 8.04 29.39
CA SER A 247 -1.12 9.48 29.19
C SER A 247 -2.06 10.13 30.22
N GLU A 248 -2.02 9.66 31.47
CA GLU A 248 -2.92 10.08 32.58
C GLU A 248 -4.41 9.91 32.27
N GLY A 249 -4.74 8.94 31.43
CA GLY A 249 -6.10 8.61 31.00
C GLY A 249 -6.59 9.38 29.77
N LEU A 250 -5.71 10.12 29.09
CA LEU A 250 -6.02 10.74 27.81
C LEU A 250 -5.85 9.70 26.69
N ILE A 251 -6.89 9.49 25.90
CA ILE A 251 -6.91 8.57 24.76
C ILE A 251 -7.17 9.36 23.48
N ILE A 252 -6.45 9.05 22.41
CA ILE A 252 -6.70 9.62 21.08
C ILE A 252 -7.16 8.50 20.14
N LEU A 253 -8.29 8.75 19.42
CA LEU A 253 -8.61 7.99 18.22
C LEU A 253 -7.94 8.67 17.03
N PRO A 254 -7.05 7.97 16.28
CA PRO A 254 -6.18 8.62 15.30
C PRO A 254 -6.86 8.92 13.95
N TYR A 255 -8.16 8.88 13.84
CA TYR A 255 -8.93 8.90 12.58
C TYR A 255 -9.07 10.26 11.93
N ILE A 256 -8.03 11.10 12.02
CA ILE A 256 -8.04 12.50 11.52
C ILE A 256 -8.13 12.61 9.98
N TYR A 257 -7.95 11.52 9.26
CA TYR A 257 -8.10 11.41 7.79
C TYR A 257 -9.03 10.26 7.38
N GLY A 258 -10.10 10.03 8.16
CA GLY A 258 -10.88 8.81 8.03
C GLY A 258 -10.08 7.60 8.50
N GLU A 259 -10.67 6.40 8.41
CA GLU A 259 -9.95 5.19 8.75
C GLU A 259 -10.19 4.08 7.74
N ARG A 260 -9.12 3.35 7.45
CA ARG A 260 -9.11 2.20 6.57
C ARG A 260 -9.46 0.95 7.37
N SER A 261 -8.51 0.34 8.02
CA SER A 261 -8.72 -0.84 8.85
C SER A 261 -8.68 -0.47 10.34
N PRO A 262 -9.54 -1.07 11.19
CA PRO A 262 -10.52 -2.12 10.87
C PRO A 262 -11.92 -1.61 10.50
N ILE A 263 -12.19 -0.29 10.58
CA ILE A 263 -13.57 0.22 10.50
C ILE A 263 -14.03 0.57 9.08
N GLN A 264 -13.13 0.74 8.12
CA GLN A 264 -13.40 1.03 6.70
C GLN A 264 -14.36 2.23 6.51
N ASP A 265 -14.13 3.33 7.25
CA ASP A 265 -14.95 4.53 7.18
C ASP A 265 -14.10 5.76 6.82
N ALA A 266 -14.25 6.23 5.58
CA ALA A 266 -13.57 7.43 5.10
C ALA A 266 -14.04 8.73 5.77
N LYS A 267 -15.17 8.69 6.49
CA LYS A 267 -15.74 9.83 7.23
C LYS A 267 -15.44 9.78 8.72
N ALA A 268 -14.76 8.74 9.20
CA ALA A 268 -14.33 8.65 10.59
C ALA A 268 -13.51 9.90 10.96
N SER A 269 -13.67 10.37 12.18
CA SER A 269 -12.98 11.56 12.70
C SER A 269 -12.17 11.23 13.93
N GLY A 270 -11.07 11.95 14.12
CA GLY A 270 -10.25 11.85 15.32
C GLY A 270 -11.02 12.30 16.57
N MET A 271 -10.66 11.75 17.72
CA MET A 271 -11.27 12.09 19.02
C MET A 271 -10.19 12.12 20.11
N LEU A 272 -10.28 13.10 20.99
CA LEU A 272 -9.58 13.12 22.28
C LEU A 272 -10.60 12.79 23.38
N PHE A 273 -10.36 11.71 24.10
CA PHE A 273 -11.21 11.26 25.18
C PHE A 273 -10.47 11.31 26.52
N GLY A 274 -11.16 11.74 27.59
CA GLY A 274 -10.55 11.83 28.93
C GLY A 274 -9.71 13.09 29.15
N LEU A 275 -9.86 14.15 28.34
CA LEU A 275 -9.16 15.41 28.50
C LEU A 275 -9.48 16.07 29.84
N LYS A 276 -8.45 16.48 30.59
CA LYS A 276 -8.55 17.19 31.87
C LYS A 276 -7.83 18.53 31.79
N GLY A 277 -8.20 19.48 32.66
CA GLY A 277 -7.55 20.79 32.72
C GLY A 277 -6.08 20.77 33.16
N THR A 278 -5.60 19.64 33.68
CA THR A 278 -4.19 19.41 34.01
C THR A 278 -3.35 18.93 32.85
N HIS A 279 -3.98 18.45 31.78
CA HIS A 279 -3.25 17.95 30.61
C HIS A 279 -2.63 19.12 29.84
N THR A 280 -1.41 18.90 29.39
CA THR A 280 -0.63 19.83 28.57
C THR A 280 -0.33 19.20 27.21
N ARG A 281 0.43 19.88 26.36
CA ARG A 281 0.89 19.32 25.08
C ARG A 281 1.70 18.02 25.25
N LYS A 282 2.33 17.79 26.41
CA LYS A 282 3.10 16.57 26.68
C LYS A 282 2.20 15.34 26.71
N GLN A 283 1.05 15.42 27.45
CA GLN A 283 0.08 14.33 27.49
C GLN A 283 -0.57 14.11 26.13
N ILE A 284 -0.90 15.18 25.39
CA ILE A 284 -1.46 15.05 24.02
C ILE A 284 -0.45 14.35 23.10
N ASN A 285 0.81 14.75 23.14
CA ASN A 285 1.85 14.11 22.34
C ASN A 285 2.05 12.64 22.70
N ARG A 286 2.12 12.33 24.01
CA ARG A 286 2.22 10.95 24.50
C ARG A 286 1.02 10.11 24.05
N ALA A 287 -0.19 10.61 24.23
CA ALA A 287 -1.43 9.93 23.80
C ALA A 287 -1.47 9.70 22.28
N ALA A 288 -0.93 10.62 21.47
CA ALA A 288 -0.83 10.43 20.02
C ALA A 288 0.12 9.28 19.64
N LEU A 289 1.27 9.17 20.31
CA LEU A 289 2.18 8.04 20.11
C LEU A 289 1.55 6.72 20.56
N GLU A 290 0.87 6.71 21.70
CA GLU A 290 0.15 5.53 22.19
C GLU A 290 -1.01 5.13 21.28
N ALA A 291 -1.71 6.09 20.67
CA ALA A 291 -2.79 5.82 19.71
C ALA A 291 -2.27 5.02 18.49
N VAL A 292 -1.09 5.35 17.99
CA VAL A 292 -0.44 4.58 16.92
C VAL A 292 -0.11 3.16 17.40
N GLY A 293 0.41 3.01 18.62
CA GLY A 293 0.68 1.72 19.24
C GLY A 293 -0.58 0.88 19.44
N TYR A 294 -1.66 1.47 19.93
CA TYR A 294 -2.95 0.77 20.09
C TYR A 294 -3.56 0.37 18.74
N SER A 295 -3.45 1.22 17.73
CA SER A 295 -3.86 0.85 16.37
C SER A 295 -3.05 -0.32 15.83
N THR A 296 -1.75 -0.37 16.09
CA THR A 296 -0.90 -1.51 15.71
C THR A 296 -1.32 -2.79 16.43
N LEU A 297 -1.64 -2.71 17.72
CA LEU A 297 -2.09 -3.87 18.50
C LEU A 297 -3.46 -4.39 18.05
N GLN A 298 -4.30 -3.52 17.49
CA GLN A 298 -5.63 -3.90 17.00
C GLN A 298 -5.57 -4.72 15.70
N HIS A 299 -4.49 -4.58 14.92
CA HIS A 299 -4.26 -5.31 13.67
C HIS A 299 -3.56 -6.65 13.91
#